data_6b55c06fd670aed82ab192c5b91c60fe
#
_entry.id   6b55c06fd670aed82ab192c5b91c60fe
#
_cell.length_a   1.000
_cell.length_b   1.000
_cell.length_c   1.000
_cell.angle_alpha   90.00
_cell.angle_beta   90.00
_cell.angle_gamma   90.00
#
_symmetry.space_group_name_H-M   'P 1'
#
loop_
_entity.id
_entity.type
_entity.pdbx_description
1 polymer ?
#
loop_
_entity_poly.entity_id
_entity_poly.type
_entity_poly.pdbx_seq_one_letter_code
_entity_poly.pdbx_strand_id
1 'polypeptide(L)'
;QERQVAYSTFSILQVSHDGAAYLVEFDNPGCIFIRDGELMEIPRNLREIKGKKINEYRFQARKGDVMILMSDGTINAGAGQLLNYGWQWEDIAAYALKQAALTVSASRLANMLCHACDELYLFRPGDDTTVACMRIIESRPVHLMTGPAERPEDDEAMVRAFMEHEDARRIICGGTSAAIVARVLKRSLDVSYDNEDPEIPPISFIDGIDLVTEGVLTLNRALSLLKRYVKNETVSEEFFQE
;
A
#
# COMPACT_ATOMS: atom_id res chain seq x y z
N GLN A 1 -13.07 35.37 33.44
CA GLN A 1 -12.45 35.00 32.15
C GLN A 1 -12.68 33.49 31.96
N GLU A 2 -13.68 33.13 31.16
CA GLU A 2 -13.83 31.75 30.73
C GLU A 2 -12.56 31.37 29.96
N ARG A 3 -11.86 30.33 30.42
CA ARG A 3 -10.78 29.72 29.68
C ARG A 3 -11.41 29.23 28.36
N GLN A 4 -10.99 29.79 27.24
CA GLN A 4 -11.29 29.19 25.93
C GLN A 4 -10.75 27.78 25.98
N VAL A 5 -11.66 26.81 26.06
CA VAL A 5 -11.30 25.41 25.98
C VAL A 5 -10.78 25.18 24.55
N ALA A 6 -9.52 24.78 24.45
CA ALA A 6 -8.97 24.38 23.16
C ALA A 6 -9.92 23.34 22.52
N TYR A 7 -10.31 23.56 21.28
CA TYR A 7 -11.11 22.57 20.55
C TYR A 7 -10.20 21.72 19.69
N SER A 8 -10.58 20.47 19.51
CA SER A 8 -9.84 19.54 18.67
C SER A 8 -10.56 19.39 17.34
N THR A 9 -9.82 19.38 16.26
CA THR A 9 -10.26 18.94 14.94
C THR A 9 -10.08 17.43 14.84
N PHE A 10 -10.87 16.75 14.02
CA PHE A 10 -10.69 15.32 13.82
C PHE A 10 -11.27 14.83 12.48
N SER A 11 -10.69 13.76 11.98
CA SER A 11 -11.24 12.94 10.91
C SER A 11 -11.21 11.49 11.36
N ILE A 12 -12.34 10.79 11.25
CA ILE A 12 -12.48 9.38 11.63
C ILE A 12 -13.02 8.64 10.41
N LEU A 13 -12.24 7.70 9.89
CA LEU A 13 -12.65 6.82 8.81
C LEU A 13 -12.71 5.39 9.33
N GLN A 14 -13.87 4.75 9.18
CA GLN A 14 -14.10 3.35 9.45
C GLN A 14 -14.49 2.65 8.16
N VAL A 15 -13.83 1.55 7.85
CA VAL A 15 -14.19 0.67 6.73
C VAL A 15 -14.41 -0.73 7.28
N SER A 16 -15.58 -1.28 7.04
CA SER A 16 -15.94 -2.65 7.44
C SER A 16 -15.45 -3.67 6.42
N HIS A 17 -15.40 -4.93 6.81
CA HIS A 17 -14.94 -6.03 5.96
C HIS A 17 -15.76 -6.18 4.65
N ASP A 18 -17.03 -5.85 4.67
CA ASP A 18 -17.92 -5.83 3.51
C ASP A 18 -17.78 -4.58 2.63
N GLY A 19 -16.83 -3.69 2.99
CA GLY A 19 -16.57 -2.45 2.28
C GLY A 19 -17.47 -1.28 2.68
N ALA A 20 -18.42 -1.46 3.61
CA ALA A 20 -19.20 -0.33 4.11
C ALA A 20 -18.30 0.68 4.80
N ALA A 21 -18.29 1.93 4.33
CA ALA A 21 -17.40 2.98 4.82
C ALA A 21 -18.22 4.11 5.48
N TYR A 22 -17.70 4.59 6.60
CA TYR A 22 -18.22 5.73 7.33
C TYR A 22 -17.09 6.69 7.67
N LEU A 23 -17.21 7.94 7.19
CA LEU A 23 -16.25 9.00 7.44
C LEU A 23 -16.96 10.13 8.21
N VAL A 24 -16.30 10.63 9.25
CA VAL A 24 -16.75 11.79 10.03
C VAL A 24 -15.61 12.78 10.09
N GLU A 25 -15.91 14.04 9.76
CA GLU A 25 -14.92 15.13 9.78
C GLU A 25 -15.45 16.33 10.55
N PHE A 26 -14.60 16.86 11.37
CA PHE A 26 -14.84 18.10 12.09
C PHE A 26 -13.64 19.01 11.96
N ASP A 27 -13.82 20.11 11.23
CA ASP A 27 -12.90 21.24 11.07
C ASP A 27 -11.49 20.89 10.54
N ASN A 28 -11.36 19.72 9.91
CA ASN A 28 -10.19 19.33 9.12
C ASN A 28 -10.46 19.56 7.62
N PRO A 29 -9.41 19.67 6.79
CA PRO A 29 -9.56 19.63 5.35
C PRO A 29 -10.32 18.36 4.93
N GLY A 30 -11.23 18.51 3.94
CA GLY A 30 -12.03 17.40 3.46
C GLY A 30 -11.18 16.25 2.91
N CYS A 31 -11.63 15.02 3.11
CA CYS A 31 -11.00 13.82 2.55
C CYS A 31 -10.88 13.93 1.03
N ILE A 32 -9.70 13.62 0.50
CA ILE A 32 -9.52 13.42 -0.94
C ILE A 32 -9.86 11.96 -1.23
N PHE A 33 -10.86 11.74 -2.08
CA PHE A 33 -11.29 10.42 -2.49
C PHE A 33 -11.02 10.21 -3.97
N ILE A 34 -10.23 9.17 -4.29
CA ILE A 34 -9.87 8.81 -5.67
C ILE A 34 -10.43 7.41 -5.95
N ARG A 35 -11.16 7.29 -7.04
CA ARG A 35 -11.71 6.03 -7.56
C ARG A 35 -11.49 5.97 -9.07
N ASP A 36 -11.04 4.82 -9.55
CA ASP A 36 -10.81 4.57 -10.99
C ASP A 36 -9.91 5.63 -11.67
N GLY A 37 -8.97 6.21 -10.90
CA GLY A 37 -8.06 7.26 -11.40
C GLY A 37 -8.68 8.64 -11.50
N GLU A 38 -9.83 8.89 -10.87
CA GLU A 38 -10.53 10.18 -10.87
C GLU A 38 -10.84 10.64 -9.44
N LEU A 39 -10.90 11.96 -9.25
CA LEU A 39 -11.38 12.55 -8.00
C LEU A 39 -12.90 12.38 -7.92
N MET A 40 -13.37 11.87 -6.80
CA MET A 40 -14.78 11.63 -6.56
C MET A 40 -15.29 12.43 -5.37
N GLU A 41 -16.49 13.00 -5.54
CA GLU A 41 -17.21 13.60 -4.43
C GLU A 41 -18.06 12.52 -3.71
N ILE A 42 -17.93 12.48 -2.39
CA ILE A 42 -18.77 11.63 -1.55
C ILE A 42 -19.96 12.48 -1.07
N PRO A 43 -21.21 12.00 -1.21
CA PRO A 43 -22.38 12.72 -0.70
C PRO A 43 -22.23 13.01 0.81
N ARG A 44 -22.32 14.29 1.15
CA ARG A 44 -22.14 14.79 2.51
C ARG A 44 -23.48 14.94 3.23
N ASN A 45 -23.56 14.41 4.44
CA ASN A 45 -24.61 14.73 5.40
C ASN A 45 -24.06 15.68 6.46
N LEU A 46 -24.72 16.81 6.64
CA LEU A 46 -24.33 17.77 7.67
C LEU A 46 -25.11 17.49 8.95
N ARG A 47 -24.39 17.23 10.03
CA ARG A 47 -24.96 17.07 11.36
C ARG A 47 -24.52 18.21 12.27
N GLU A 48 -25.48 18.80 12.98
CA GLU A 48 -25.18 19.84 13.95
C GLU A 48 -25.26 19.27 15.38
N ILE A 49 -24.18 19.44 16.14
CA ILE A 49 -24.11 19.04 17.54
C ILE A 49 -23.62 20.24 18.36
N LYS A 50 -24.48 20.75 19.24
CA LYS A 50 -24.16 21.90 20.11
C LYS A 50 -23.62 23.11 19.34
N GLY A 51 -24.22 23.44 18.19
CA GLY A 51 -23.82 24.53 17.32
C GLY A 51 -22.58 24.28 16.45
N LYS A 52 -21.97 23.09 16.51
CA LYS A 52 -20.85 22.69 15.67
C LYS A 52 -21.32 21.84 14.52
N LYS A 53 -20.86 22.15 13.32
CA LYS A 53 -21.18 21.41 12.08
C LYS A 53 -20.21 20.29 11.88
N ILE A 54 -20.70 19.08 11.82
CA ILE A 54 -19.94 17.85 11.59
C ILE A 54 -20.33 17.29 10.24
N ASN A 55 -19.34 16.99 9.40
CA ASN A 55 -19.56 16.34 8.12
C ASN A 55 -19.55 14.83 8.30
N GLU A 56 -20.61 14.17 7.85
CA GLU A 56 -20.73 12.71 7.87
C GLU A 56 -20.89 12.21 6.43
N TYR A 57 -20.19 11.12 6.10
CA TYR A 57 -20.24 10.49 4.78
C TYR A 57 -20.46 9.00 4.94
N ARG A 58 -21.27 8.42 4.07
CA ARG A 58 -21.50 6.97 3.99
C ARG A 58 -21.37 6.54 2.55
N PHE A 59 -20.51 5.56 2.31
CA PHE A 59 -20.26 5.05 0.96
C PHE A 59 -19.82 3.60 0.99
N GLN A 60 -19.86 2.96 -0.17
CA GLN A 60 -19.31 1.63 -0.35
C GLN A 60 -17.91 1.74 -0.92
N ALA A 61 -16.89 1.36 -0.14
CA ALA A 61 -15.52 1.26 -0.59
C ALA A 61 -15.35 0.08 -1.54
N ARG A 62 -14.50 0.24 -2.54
CA ARG A 62 -14.20 -0.77 -3.58
C ARG A 62 -12.71 -0.93 -3.73
N LYS A 63 -12.29 -2.07 -4.26
CA LYS A 63 -10.90 -2.31 -4.65
C LYS A 63 -10.40 -1.17 -5.55
N GLY A 64 -9.21 -0.66 -5.26
CA GLY A 64 -8.59 0.45 -5.98
C GLY A 64 -8.86 1.84 -5.38
N ASP A 65 -9.89 1.99 -4.53
CA ASP A 65 -10.18 3.26 -3.88
C ASP A 65 -9.00 3.75 -3.04
N VAL A 66 -8.75 5.05 -3.11
CA VAL A 66 -7.75 5.74 -2.29
C VAL A 66 -8.45 6.86 -1.53
N MET A 67 -8.24 6.89 -0.22
CA MET A 67 -8.74 7.92 0.67
C MET A 67 -7.56 8.58 1.37
N ILE A 68 -7.53 9.91 1.37
CA ILE A 68 -6.46 10.69 1.97
C ILE A 68 -7.09 11.66 2.97
N LEU A 69 -6.74 11.50 4.23
CA LEU A 69 -7.11 12.38 5.33
C LEU A 69 -5.88 13.23 5.69
N MET A 70 -6.10 14.49 6.01
CA MET A 70 -5.01 15.40 6.34
C MET A 70 -5.41 16.38 7.44
N SER A 71 -4.42 16.88 8.17
CA SER A 71 -4.58 18.02 9.09
C SER A 71 -4.48 19.35 8.32
N ASP A 72 -4.87 20.43 8.98
CA ASP A 72 -4.80 21.78 8.44
C ASP A 72 -3.37 22.26 8.14
N GLY A 73 -2.35 21.70 8.81
CA GLY A 73 -0.96 21.93 8.46
C GLY A 73 -0.63 21.61 7.00
N THR A 74 -1.39 20.71 6.34
CA THR A 74 -1.21 20.43 4.92
C THR A 74 -1.67 21.59 4.04
N ILE A 75 -2.85 22.17 4.31
CA ILE A 75 -3.35 23.31 3.56
C ILE A 75 -2.62 24.62 3.90
N ASN A 76 -2.01 24.70 5.09
CA ASN A 76 -1.20 25.82 5.51
C ASN A 76 0.23 25.79 4.94
N ALA A 77 0.66 24.67 4.32
CA ALA A 77 2.00 24.54 3.79
C ALA A 77 2.32 25.64 2.76
N GLY A 78 3.42 26.34 2.99
CA GLY A 78 3.88 27.45 2.15
C GLY A 78 3.15 28.78 2.34
N ALA A 79 2.17 28.86 3.23
CA ALA A 79 1.40 30.08 3.47
C ALA A 79 2.31 31.24 3.91
N GLY A 80 2.17 32.39 3.22
CA GLY A 80 2.98 33.58 3.49
C GLY A 80 4.46 33.47 3.12
N GLN A 81 4.86 32.38 2.46
CA GLN A 81 6.22 32.12 1.97
C GLN A 81 6.22 31.88 0.46
N LEU A 82 6.13 30.62 0.00
CA LEU A 82 6.07 30.28 -1.42
C LEU A 82 4.68 30.48 -2.01
N LEU A 83 3.66 30.38 -1.17
CA LEU A 83 2.25 30.51 -1.56
C LEU A 83 1.58 31.59 -0.70
N ASN A 84 0.72 32.43 -1.32
CA ASN A 84 0.04 33.49 -0.59
C ASN A 84 -0.92 32.96 0.49
N TYR A 85 -1.67 31.91 0.17
CA TYR A 85 -2.75 31.36 1.00
C TYR A 85 -2.52 29.89 1.39
N GLY A 86 -1.28 29.39 1.26
CA GLY A 86 -0.97 27.97 1.47
C GLY A 86 -1.35 27.09 0.29
N TRP A 87 -1.22 25.79 0.49
CA TRP A 87 -1.48 24.78 -0.53
C TRP A 87 -2.98 24.46 -0.58
N GLN A 88 -3.69 25.02 -1.53
CA GLN A 88 -5.15 24.91 -1.58
C GLN A 88 -5.58 23.46 -1.80
N TRP A 89 -6.76 23.11 -1.27
CA TRP A 89 -7.26 21.72 -1.30
C TRP A 89 -7.31 21.15 -2.73
N GLU A 90 -7.71 21.95 -3.69
CA GLU A 90 -7.81 21.56 -5.11
C GLU A 90 -6.44 21.22 -5.70
N ASP A 91 -5.40 21.97 -5.32
CA ASP A 91 -4.02 21.73 -5.76
C ASP A 91 -3.44 20.48 -5.10
N ILE A 92 -3.74 20.27 -3.82
CA ILE A 92 -3.38 19.03 -3.10
C ILE A 92 -4.06 17.82 -3.74
N ALA A 93 -5.34 17.93 -4.05
CA ALA A 93 -6.11 16.86 -4.69
C ALA A 93 -5.56 16.51 -6.07
N ALA A 94 -5.24 17.53 -6.89
CA ALA A 94 -4.62 17.32 -8.20
C ALA A 94 -3.23 16.67 -8.10
N TYR A 95 -2.41 17.11 -7.14
CA TYR A 95 -1.11 16.49 -6.86
C TYR A 95 -1.27 15.06 -6.40
N ALA A 96 -2.16 14.81 -5.43
CA ALA A 96 -2.44 13.48 -4.89
C ALA A 96 -2.92 12.50 -5.98
N LEU A 97 -3.80 12.95 -6.86
CA LEU A 97 -4.28 12.16 -8.00
C LEU A 97 -3.11 11.74 -8.90
N LYS A 98 -2.23 12.67 -9.25
CA LYS A 98 -1.04 12.40 -10.06
C LYS A 98 -0.11 11.38 -9.36
N GLN A 99 0.15 11.57 -8.06
CA GLN A 99 1.04 10.67 -7.32
C GLN A 99 0.40 9.28 -7.10
N ALA A 100 -0.91 9.20 -6.88
CA ALA A 100 -1.63 7.94 -6.72
C ALA A 100 -1.56 7.04 -7.97
N ALA A 101 -1.39 7.64 -9.15
CA ALA A 101 -1.17 6.91 -10.41
C ALA A 101 0.24 6.29 -10.51
N LEU A 102 1.23 6.86 -9.78
CA LEU A 102 2.63 6.42 -9.83
C LEU A 102 2.96 5.36 -8.79
N THR A 103 2.10 5.10 -7.82
CA THR A 103 2.36 4.13 -6.77
C THR A 103 1.10 3.42 -6.29
N VAL A 104 1.20 2.13 -6.03
CA VAL A 104 0.15 1.34 -5.38
C VAL A 104 0.28 1.36 -3.84
N SER A 105 1.38 1.88 -3.32
CA SER A 105 1.64 1.93 -1.87
C SER A 105 1.00 3.17 -1.23
N ALA A 106 0.08 2.97 -0.30
CA ALA A 106 -0.52 4.04 0.49
C ALA A 106 0.52 4.79 1.34
N SER A 107 1.48 4.07 1.93
CA SER A 107 2.56 4.67 2.71
C SER A 107 3.45 5.58 1.85
N ARG A 108 3.80 5.12 0.64
CA ARG A 108 4.60 5.94 -0.29
C ARG A 108 3.85 7.19 -0.70
N LEU A 109 2.55 7.08 -0.98
CA LEU A 109 1.70 8.24 -1.32
C LEU A 109 1.66 9.25 -0.18
N ALA A 110 1.49 8.79 1.08
CA ALA A 110 1.53 9.67 2.25
C ALA A 110 2.89 10.39 2.38
N ASN A 111 3.99 9.66 2.21
CA ASN A 111 5.33 10.24 2.26
C ASN A 111 5.57 11.28 1.16
N MET A 112 5.07 11.05 -0.07
CA MET A 112 5.18 12.02 -1.16
C MET A 112 4.42 13.32 -0.83
N LEU A 113 3.25 13.22 -0.23
CA LEU A 113 2.47 14.38 0.23
C LEU A 113 3.16 15.12 1.38
N CYS A 114 3.68 14.41 2.38
CA CYS A 114 4.43 15.02 3.47
C CYS A 114 5.70 15.70 2.96
N HIS A 115 6.44 15.08 2.04
CA HIS A 115 7.62 15.67 1.46
C HIS A 115 7.30 16.97 0.69
N ALA A 116 6.20 16.98 -0.07
CA ALA A 116 5.75 18.20 -0.75
C ALA A 116 5.39 19.31 0.24
N CYS A 117 4.79 18.98 1.40
CA CYS A 117 4.57 19.95 2.48
C CYS A 117 5.90 20.49 3.04
N ASP A 118 6.89 19.62 3.29
CA ASP A 118 8.20 20.03 3.79
C ASP A 118 8.89 20.99 2.81
N GLU A 119 8.83 20.71 1.51
CA GLU A 119 9.38 21.62 0.47
C GLU A 119 8.67 22.96 0.49
N LEU A 120 7.33 22.98 0.58
CA LEU A 120 6.55 24.23 0.64
C LEU A 120 6.85 25.02 1.92
N TYR A 121 7.11 24.36 3.03
CA TYR A 121 7.57 24.97 4.28
C TYR A 121 9.06 25.34 4.29
N LEU A 122 9.78 25.14 3.18
CA LEU A 122 11.22 25.34 3.09
C LEU A 122 11.99 24.54 4.17
N PHE A 123 11.50 23.32 4.48
CA PHE A 123 12.01 22.43 5.54
C PHE A 123 11.99 23.07 6.96
N ARG A 124 11.08 24.02 7.17
CA ARG A 124 10.83 24.66 8.45
C ARG A 124 9.33 24.66 8.71
N PRO A 125 8.76 23.54 9.16
CA PRO A 125 7.32 23.43 9.36
C PRO A 125 6.78 24.55 10.26
N GLY A 126 5.73 25.22 9.79
CA GLY A 126 5.04 26.27 10.54
C GLY A 126 3.89 25.73 11.37
N ASP A 127 3.47 24.48 11.09
CA ASP A 127 2.37 23.81 11.77
C ASP A 127 2.56 22.28 11.70
N ASP A 128 1.89 21.57 12.63
CA ASP A 128 1.90 20.11 12.69
C ASP A 128 1.15 19.53 11.48
N THR A 129 1.88 18.85 10.61
CA THR A 129 1.35 18.30 9.37
C THR A 129 1.19 16.79 9.46
N THR A 130 -0.03 16.31 9.29
CA THR A 130 -0.35 14.87 9.26
C THR A 130 -1.07 14.52 7.96
N VAL A 131 -0.59 13.46 7.31
CA VAL A 131 -1.25 12.86 6.14
C VAL A 131 -1.44 11.37 6.38
N ALA A 132 -2.67 10.90 6.28
CA ALA A 132 -3.02 9.49 6.35
C ALA A 132 -3.64 9.04 5.04
N CYS A 133 -2.98 8.09 4.35
CA CYS A 133 -3.48 7.49 3.12
C CYS A 133 -3.97 6.07 3.39
N MET A 134 -5.14 5.75 2.86
CA MET A 134 -5.71 4.41 2.84
C MET A 134 -5.99 4.01 1.39
N ARG A 135 -5.58 2.80 1.02
CA ARG A 135 -5.93 2.19 -0.27
C ARG A 135 -6.64 0.87 -0.03
N ILE A 136 -7.77 0.67 -0.69
CA ILE A 136 -8.49 -0.60 -0.64
C ILE A 136 -7.84 -1.55 -1.64
N ILE A 137 -7.27 -2.62 -1.12
CA ILE A 137 -6.62 -3.66 -1.92
C ILE A 137 -7.35 -4.98 -1.76
N GLU A 138 -7.25 -5.82 -2.75
CA GLU A 138 -7.66 -7.22 -2.63
C GLU A 138 -6.53 -8.00 -1.96
N SER A 139 -6.85 -8.71 -0.90
CA SER A 139 -5.89 -9.63 -0.29
C SER A 139 -5.65 -10.79 -1.25
N ARG A 140 -4.42 -10.94 -1.70
CA ARG A 140 -3.98 -12.12 -2.45
C ARG A 140 -3.04 -12.92 -1.55
N PRO A 141 -3.45 -14.08 -1.05
CA PRO A 141 -2.57 -14.92 -0.25
C PRO A 141 -1.37 -15.35 -1.11
N VAL A 142 -0.20 -15.32 -0.49
CA VAL A 142 1.03 -15.85 -1.09
C VAL A 142 1.50 -16.98 -0.21
N HIS A 143 1.61 -18.18 -0.78
CA HIS A 143 2.17 -19.33 -0.13
C HIS A 143 3.64 -19.45 -0.54
N LEU A 144 4.52 -19.35 0.43
CA LEU A 144 5.96 -19.50 0.25
C LEU A 144 6.41 -20.81 0.86
N MET A 145 7.00 -21.69 0.05
CA MET A 145 7.63 -22.93 0.50
C MET A 145 9.15 -22.80 0.44
N THR A 146 9.80 -22.96 1.58
CA THR A 146 11.26 -22.95 1.69
C THR A 146 11.72 -24.07 2.61
N GLY A 147 12.60 -24.94 2.15
CA GLY A 147 13.05 -26.11 2.85
C GLY A 147 12.10 -27.33 2.76
N PRO A 148 12.63 -28.54 2.99
CA PRO A 148 11.85 -29.76 3.10
C PRO A 148 11.09 -29.84 4.41
N ALA A 149 10.16 -30.80 4.54
CA ALA A 149 9.61 -31.18 5.83
C ALA A 149 10.71 -31.73 6.76
N GLU A 150 10.46 -31.68 8.07
CA GLU A 150 11.42 -32.22 9.05
C GLU A 150 11.63 -33.74 8.86
N ARG A 151 10.59 -34.44 8.45
CA ARG A 151 10.63 -35.85 8.10
C ARG A 151 10.11 -36.07 6.69
N PRO A 152 10.76 -36.93 5.87
CA PRO A 152 10.35 -37.19 4.49
C PRO A 152 8.91 -37.70 4.34
N GLU A 153 8.38 -38.41 5.35
CA GLU A 153 6.99 -38.89 5.37
C GLU A 153 5.97 -37.76 5.44
N ASP A 154 6.36 -36.55 5.88
CA ASP A 154 5.50 -35.38 5.97
C ASP A 154 5.48 -34.54 4.70
N ASP A 155 6.33 -34.85 3.70
CA ASP A 155 6.42 -34.10 2.42
C ASP A 155 5.05 -33.96 1.73
N GLU A 156 4.27 -35.05 1.66
CA GLU A 156 2.96 -35.01 1.01
C GLU A 156 1.96 -34.11 1.73
N ALA A 157 1.97 -34.11 3.08
CA ALA A 157 1.10 -33.27 3.87
C ALA A 157 1.48 -31.79 3.71
N MET A 158 2.79 -31.50 3.72
CA MET A 158 3.32 -30.15 3.51
C MET A 158 2.95 -29.60 2.11
N VAL A 159 3.13 -30.39 1.06
CA VAL A 159 2.77 -29.99 -0.30
C VAL A 159 1.26 -29.79 -0.45
N ARG A 160 0.43 -30.63 0.18
CA ARG A 160 -1.03 -30.45 0.20
C ARG A 160 -1.40 -29.13 0.84
N ALA A 161 -0.87 -28.79 2.01
CA ALA A 161 -1.12 -27.52 2.69
C ALA A 161 -0.67 -26.33 1.85
N PHE A 162 0.49 -26.44 1.18
CA PHE A 162 0.98 -25.43 0.25
C PHE A 162 0.04 -25.19 -0.94
N MET A 163 -0.68 -26.21 -1.40
CA MET A 163 -1.61 -26.16 -2.52
C MET A 163 -3.07 -25.86 -2.14
N GLU A 164 -3.40 -25.76 -0.85
CA GLU A 164 -4.78 -25.74 -0.33
C GLU A 164 -5.64 -24.58 -0.86
N HIS A 165 -5.06 -23.39 -1.07
CA HIS A 165 -5.81 -22.23 -1.53
C HIS A 165 -5.65 -22.03 -3.04
N GLU A 166 -6.72 -22.18 -3.79
CA GLU A 166 -6.70 -22.07 -5.26
C GLU A 166 -6.25 -20.70 -5.76
N ASP A 167 -6.67 -19.62 -5.08
CA ASP A 167 -6.35 -18.24 -5.46
C ASP A 167 -5.01 -17.72 -4.93
N ALA A 168 -4.26 -18.56 -4.18
CA ALA A 168 -2.96 -18.16 -3.67
C ALA A 168 -1.90 -18.19 -4.75
N ARG A 169 -1.04 -17.16 -4.77
CA ARG A 169 0.23 -17.25 -5.50
C ARG A 169 1.17 -18.18 -4.78
N ARG A 170 1.81 -19.08 -5.51
CA ARG A 170 2.69 -20.12 -4.98
C ARG A 170 4.11 -19.87 -5.40
N ILE A 171 4.97 -19.68 -4.40
CA ILE A 171 6.39 -19.43 -4.61
C ILE A 171 7.19 -20.54 -3.91
N ILE A 172 8.11 -21.14 -4.63
CA ILE A 172 9.04 -22.13 -4.09
C ILE A 172 10.45 -21.55 -4.13
N CYS A 173 11.12 -21.58 -2.97
CA CYS A 173 12.50 -21.15 -2.83
C CYS A 173 13.39 -22.33 -2.45
N GLY A 174 14.23 -22.75 -3.40
CA GLY A 174 15.19 -23.82 -3.24
C GLY A 174 14.91 -25.07 -4.06
N GLY A 175 15.95 -25.57 -4.73
CA GLY A 175 15.87 -26.73 -5.61
C GLY A 175 15.36 -28.00 -4.94
N THR A 176 15.71 -28.25 -3.68
CA THR A 176 15.20 -29.40 -2.90
C THR A 176 13.69 -29.32 -2.73
N SER A 177 13.16 -28.13 -2.33
CA SER A 177 11.73 -27.92 -2.19
C SER A 177 11.00 -28.12 -3.52
N ALA A 178 11.58 -27.58 -4.60
CA ALA A 178 11.04 -27.74 -5.96
C ALA A 178 10.97 -29.22 -6.38
N ALA A 179 12.02 -29.99 -6.13
CA ALA A 179 12.06 -31.42 -6.44
C ALA A 179 11.00 -32.21 -5.63
N ILE A 180 10.77 -31.86 -4.35
CA ILE A 180 9.72 -32.47 -3.53
C ILE A 180 8.34 -32.17 -4.11
N VAL A 181 8.05 -30.91 -4.42
CA VAL A 181 6.76 -30.51 -5.00
C VAL A 181 6.53 -31.17 -6.34
N ALA A 182 7.52 -31.17 -7.25
CA ALA A 182 7.44 -31.84 -8.55
C ALA A 182 7.14 -33.34 -8.39
N ARG A 183 7.83 -34.01 -7.47
CA ARG A 183 7.62 -35.44 -7.16
C ARG A 183 6.21 -35.70 -6.64
N VAL A 184 5.75 -34.94 -5.63
CA VAL A 184 4.45 -35.15 -4.98
C VAL A 184 3.30 -34.86 -5.96
N LEU A 185 3.41 -33.76 -6.71
CA LEU A 185 2.41 -33.37 -7.71
C LEU A 185 2.50 -34.19 -9.02
N LYS A 186 3.55 -35.00 -9.19
CA LYS A 186 3.86 -35.75 -10.43
C LYS A 186 3.94 -34.84 -11.66
N ARG A 187 4.61 -33.70 -11.52
CA ARG A 187 4.82 -32.70 -12.56
C ARG A 187 6.30 -32.59 -12.93
N SER A 188 6.59 -32.12 -14.14
CA SER A 188 7.98 -31.83 -14.55
C SER A 188 8.52 -30.61 -13.79
N LEU A 189 9.83 -30.62 -13.56
CA LEU A 189 10.61 -29.48 -13.10
C LEU A 189 11.53 -29.07 -14.24
N ASP A 190 11.19 -28.00 -14.92
CA ASP A 190 11.93 -27.48 -16.06
C ASP A 190 12.76 -26.27 -15.62
N VAL A 191 14.04 -26.20 -16.00
CA VAL A 191 14.95 -25.12 -15.64
C VAL A 191 15.14 -24.22 -16.87
N SER A 192 14.88 -22.91 -16.71
CA SER A 192 15.26 -21.92 -17.71
C SER A 192 16.61 -21.30 -17.35
N TYR A 193 17.47 -21.22 -18.34
CA TYR A 193 18.76 -20.55 -18.24
C TYR A 193 18.76 -19.14 -18.88
N ASP A 194 17.59 -18.69 -19.34
CA ASP A 194 17.41 -17.38 -19.99
C ASP A 194 17.23 -16.28 -18.95
N ASN A 195 18.28 -16.01 -18.16
CA ASN A 195 18.28 -14.90 -17.22
C ASN A 195 19.07 -13.72 -17.77
N GLU A 196 18.42 -12.56 -17.83
CA GLU A 196 19.07 -11.30 -18.24
C GLU A 196 19.95 -10.71 -17.12
N ASP A 197 19.63 -10.97 -15.84
CA ASP A 197 20.39 -10.49 -14.68
C ASP A 197 21.35 -11.60 -14.15
N PRO A 198 22.67 -11.42 -14.27
CA PRO A 198 23.66 -12.39 -13.78
C PRO A 198 23.66 -12.54 -12.24
N GLU A 199 23.05 -11.62 -11.51
CA GLU A 199 22.91 -11.70 -10.04
C GLU A 199 21.70 -12.54 -9.61
N ILE A 200 20.79 -12.87 -10.53
CA ILE A 200 19.62 -13.72 -10.26
C ILE A 200 19.89 -15.13 -10.79
N PRO A 201 19.84 -16.16 -9.93
CA PRO A 201 19.98 -17.53 -10.35
C PRO A 201 18.88 -17.97 -11.34
N PRO A 202 19.12 -19.03 -12.13
CA PRO A 202 18.10 -19.57 -13.05
C PRO A 202 16.77 -19.84 -12.37
N ILE A 203 15.69 -19.52 -13.07
CA ILE A 203 14.32 -19.77 -12.63
C ILE A 203 13.89 -21.15 -13.13
N SER A 204 13.16 -21.89 -12.30
CA SER A 204 12.58 -23.16 -12.69
C SER A 204 11.06 -23.04 -12.83
N PHE A 205 10.46 -23.97 -13.58
CA PHE A 205 9.02 -24.00 -13.80
C PHE A 205 8.43 -25.34 -13.35
N ILE A 206 7.32 -25.26 -12.62
CA ILE A 206 6.46 -26.39 -12.30
C ILE A 206 5.03 -25.94 -12.61
N ASP A 207 4.29 -26.73 -13.38
CA ASP A 207 2.91 -26.40 -13.71
C ASP A 207 2.06 -26.14 -12.43
N GLY A 208 1.31 -25.02 -12.40
CA GLY A 208 0.50 -24.58 -11.25
C GLY A 208 1.29 -23.95 -10.10
N ILE A 209 2.57 -23.61 -10.29
CA ILE A 209 3.40 -22.83 -9.39
C ILE A 209 3.79 -21.53 -10.08
N ASP A 210 3.57 -20.39 -9.42
CA ASP A 210 3.81 -19.09 -10.04
C ASP A 210 5.29 -18.74 -10.16
N LEU A 211 6.12 -19.17 -9.19
CA LEU A 211 7.55 -18.88 -9.19
C LEU A 211 8.34 -19.99 -8.48
N VAL A 212 9.39 -20.47 -9.11
CA VAL A 212 10.35 -21.41 -8.52
C VAL A 212 11.75 -20.82 -8.65
N THR A 213 12.40 -20.53 -7.52
CA THR A 213 13.72 -19.89 -7.50
C THR A 213 14.74 -20.70 -6.71
N GLU A 214 16.02 -20.39 -6.93
CA GLU A 214 17.10 -20.74 -6.02
C GLU A 214 16.93 -20.07 -4.65
N GLY A 215 16.94 -20.75 -3.56
CA GLY A 215 16.56 -20.31 -2.22
C GLY A 215 17.17 -18.99 -1.74
N VAL A 216 18.35 -19.08 -1.11
CA VAL A 216 18.88 -18.00 -0.25
C VAL A 216 19.30 -16.74 -1.05
N LEU A 217 19.86 -16.88 -2.24
CA LEU A 217 20.35 -15.75 -3.02
C LEU A 217 19.17 -14.86 -3.48
N THR A 218 18.17 -15.45 -4.07
CA THR A 218 16.95 -14.72 -4.52
C THR A 218 16.22 -14.06 -3.36
N LEU A 219 16.05 -14.77 -2.23
CA LEU A 219 15.41 -14.21 -1.03
C LEU A 219 16.20 -13.02 -0.46
N ASN A 220 17.52 -13.09 -0.41
CA ASN A 220 18.36 -11.97 0.05
C ASN A 220 18.27 -10.77 -0.89
N ARG A 221 18.24 -11.00 -2.20
CA ARG A 221 18.07 -9.93 -3.19
C ARG A 221 16.69 -9.27 -3.04
N ALA A 222 15.62 -10.05 -2.98
CA ALA A 222 14.26 -9.56 -2.76
C ALA A 222 14.15 -8.77 -1.45
N LEU A 223 14.73 -9.28 -0.35
CA LEU A 223 14.74 -8.57 0.94
C LEU A 223 15.48 -7.24 0.87
N SER A 224 16.61 -7.19 0.18
CA SER A 224 17.39 -5.96 -0.02
C SER A 224 16.56 -4.91 -0.78
N LEU A 225 15.90 -5.31 -1.87
CA LEU A 225 15.05 -4.44 -2.68
C LEU A 225 13.82 -3.95 -1.91
N LEU A 226 13.15 -4.85 -1.17
CA LEU A 226 12.01 -4.49 -0.31
C LEU A 226 12.41 -3.50 0.78
N LYS A 227 13.58 -3.67 1.42
CA LYS A 227 14.08 -2.71 2.41
C LYS A 227 14.32 -1.32 1.82
N ARG A 228 14.86 -1.24 0.61
CA ARG A 228 15.06 0.02 -0.11
C ARG A 228 13.71 0.66 -0.46
N TYR A 229 12.78 -0.14 -0.96
CA TYR A 229 11.43 0.32 -1.29
C TYR A 229 10.69 0.92 -0.09
N VAL A 230 10.72 0.24 1.06
CA VAL A 230 10.10 0.73 2.31
C VAL A 230 10.74 2.03 2.80
N LYS A 231 12.04 2.22 2.56
CA LYS A 231 12.76 3.45 2.92
C LYS A 231 12.61 4.58 1.89
N ASN A 232 11.77 4.41 0.86
CA ASN A 232 11.62 5.35 -0.26
C ASN A 232 12.93 5.64 -1.03
N GLU A 233 13.90 4.75 -0.94
CA GLU A 233 15.09 4.84 -1.80
C GLU A 233 14.67 4.52 -3.24
N THR A 234 15.37 5.13 -4.21
CA THR A 234 15.11 4.89 -5.63
C THR A 234 15.36 3.41 -5.94
N VAL A 235 14.31 2.72 -6.34
CA VAL A 235 14.36 1.36 -6.87
C VAL A 235 14.07 1.48 -8.36
N SER A 236 14.82 0.75 -9.21
CA SER A 236 14.64 0.83 -10.67
C SER A 236 13.20 0.49 -11.08
N GLU A 237 12.76 1.04 -12.22
CA GLU A 237 11.42 0.74 -12.76
C GLU A 237 11.25 -0.76 -13.05
N GLU A 238 12.33 -1.45 -13.40
CA GLU A 238 12.38 -2.90 -13.60
C GLU A 238 11.88 -3.70 -12.39
N PHE A 239 12.11 -3.19 -11.18
CA PHE A 239 11.62 -3.81 -9.94
C PHE A 239 10.09 -4.00 -9.89
N PHE A 240 9.33 -3.23 -10.65
CA PHE A 240 7.87 -3.27 -10.65
C PHE A 240 7.28 -4.02 -11.85
N GLN A 241 8.13 -4.48 -12.77
CA GLN A 241 7.70 -5.19 -13.98
C GLN A 241 7.78 -6.71 -13.84
N GLU A 242 8.51 -7.21 -12.85
CA GLU A 242 8.62 -8.62 -12.46
C GLU A 242 7.76 -8.94 -11.22
#